data_5d9dc23f933f9d0d2e2fc2b092db6e7b
#
_entry.id   5d9dc23f933f9d0d2e2fc2b092db6e7b
#
_cell.length_a   1.000
_cell.length_b   1.000
_cell.length_c   1.000
_cell.angle_alpha   90.00
_cell.angle_beta   90.00
_cell.angle_gamma   90.00
#
_symmetry.space_group_name_H-M   'P 1'
#
loop_
_entity.id
_entity.type
_entity.pdbx_description
1 polymer ?
#
loop_
_entity_poly.entity_id
_entity_poly.type
_entity_poly.pdbx_seq_one_letter_code
_entity_poly.pdbx_strand_id
1 'polypeptide(L)' 'ALRNILAVVESAGGTADSIVRLTWYVVDKKEYVARQREVGEVYRKVLGRHFPAMTMVVVAGLVEDDALVEIEATAVL' A
#
# COMPACT_ATOMS: atom_id res chain seq x y z
N ALA A 1 -6.41 1.84 1.93
CA ALA A 1 -5.33 2.52 1.20
C ALA A 1 -5.01 1.84 -0.14
N LEU A 2 -4.73 0.54 -0.15
CA LEU A 2 -4.43 -0.17 -1.42
C LEU A 2 -5.59 -0.14 -2.40
N ARG A 3 -6.82 -0.29 -1.93
CA ARG A 3 -8.00 -0.27 -2.79
C ARG A 3 -8.19 1.08 -3.47
N ASN A 4 -7.88 2.15 -2.76
CA ASN A 4 -7.97 3.51 -3.33
C ASN A 4 -6.92 3.71 -4.41
N ILE A 5 -5.71 3.20 -4.20
CA ILE A 5 -4.63 3.25 -5.19
C ILE A 5 -5.07 2.51 -6.46
N LEU A 6 -5.59 1.30 -6.31
CA LEU A 6 -6.04 0.50 -7.46
C LEU A 6 -7.18 1.21 -8.20
N ALA A 7 -8.12 1.81 -7.48
CA ALA A 7 -9.23 2.55 -8.09
C ALA A 7 -8.72 3.72 -8.94
N VAL A 8 -7.72 4.46 -8.46
CA VAL A 8 -7.10 5.56 -9.23
C VAL A 8 -6.40 5.03 -10.48
N VAL A 9 -5.64 3.94 -10.33
CA VAL A 9 -4.93 3.32 -11.46
C VAL A 9 -5.91 2.83 -12.51
N GLU A 10 -6.99 2.19 -12.10
CA GLU A 10 -8.04 1.72 -13.02
C GLU A 10 -8.75 2.86 -13.72
N SER A 11 -8.99 3.97 -13.02
CA SER A 11 -9.58 5.18 -13.63
C SER A 11 -8.69 5.74 -14.73
N ALA A 12 -7.38 5.56 -14.64
CA ALA A 12 -6.43 6.01 -15.66
C ALA A 12 -6.23 4.97 -16.77
N GLY A 13 -6.95 3.85 -16.75
CA GLY A 13 -6.86 2.80 -17.77
C GLY A 13 -5.87 1.69 -17.46
N GLY A 14 -5.31 1.66 -16.25
CA GLY A 14 -4.38 0.62 -15.84
C GLY A 14 -5.05 -0.51 -15.07
N THR A 15 -4.22 -1.43 -14.59
CA THR A 15 -4.61 -2.57 -13.75
C THR A 15 -3.64 -2.67 -12.57
N ALA A 16 -3.85 -3.65 -11.70
CA ALA A 16 -2.91 -3.92 -10.60
C ALA A 16 -1.48 -4.15 -11.13
N ASP A 17 -1.34 -4.80 -12.29
CA ASP A 17 -0.03 -5.06 -12.89
C ASP A 17 0.69 -3.81 -13.36
N SER A 18 -0.01 -2.69 -13.49
CA SER A 18 0.59 -1.41 -13.86
C SER A 18 1.40 -0.79 -12.72
N ILE A 19 1.17 -1.21 -11.49
CA ILE A 19 1.88 -0.70 -10.31
C ILE A 19 3.28 -1.30 -10.28
N VAL A 20 4.30 -0.43 -10.33
CA VAL A 20 5.70 -0.87 -10.39
C VAL A 20 6.45 -0.65 -9.08
N ARG A 21 5.94 0.20 -8.21
CA ARG A 21 6.57 0.48 -6.92
C ARG A 21 5.56 0.95 -5.89
N LEU A 22 5.74 0.50 -4.65
CA LEU A 22 4.97 0.94 -3.50
C LEU A 22 5.92 1.41 -2.40
N THR A 23 5.56 2.48 -1.72
CA THR A 23 6.22 2.88 -0.48
C THR A 23 5.17 2.96 0.61
N TRP A 24 5.43 2.28 1.72
CA TRP A 24 4.56 2.22 2.88
C TRP A 24 5.18 3.02 4.01
N TYR A 25 4.42 3.97 4.54
CA TYR A 25 4.80 4.75 5.71
C TYR A 25 3.95 4.28 6.87
N VAL A 26 4.57 3.69 7.90
CA VAL A 26 3.86 3.17 9.08
C VAL A 26 4.29 3.92 10.32
N VAL A 27 3.33 4.23 11.19
CA VAL A 27 3.59 4.99 12.42
C VAL A 27 4.01 4.07 13.55
N ASP A 28 3.39 2.90 13.68
CA ASP A 28 3.63 1.98 14.77
C ASP A 28 4.08 0.62 14.23
N LYS A 29 5.38 0.34 14.38
CA LYS A 29 5.97 -0.91 13.90
C LYS A 29 5.35 -2.13 14.58
N LYS A 30 5.09 -2.06 15.90
CA LYS A 30 4.53 -3.18 16.65
C LYS A 30 3.11 -3.49 16.19
N GLU A 31 2.31 -2.47 15.98
CA GLU A 31 0.95 -2.60 15.49
C GLU A 31 0.96 -3.21 14.08
N TYR A 32 1.85 -2.76 13.22
CA TYR A 32 1.98 -3.31 11.88
C TYR A 32 2.33 -4.80 11.93
N VAL A 33 3.33 -5.18 12.72
CA VAL A 33 3.76 -6.57 12.83
C VAL A 33 2.63 -7.44 13.41
N ALA A 34 1.88 -6.93 14.38
CA ALA A 34 0.74 -7.64 14.96
C ALA A 34 -0.37 -7.90 13.93
N ARG A 35 -0.51 -7.01 12.93
CA ARG A 35 -1.54 -7.13 11.89
C ARG A 35 -1.01 -7.61 10.54
N GLN A 36 0.20 -8.12 10.52
CA GLN A 36 0.87 -8.48 9.26
C GLN A 36 0.09 -9.51 8.44
N ARG A 37 -0.58 -10.46 9.10
CA ARG A 37 -1.41 -11.46 8.43
C ARG A 37 -2.59 -10.79 7.71
N GLU A 38 -3.29 -9.89 8.39
CA GLU A 38 -4.43 -9.16 7.82
C GLU A 38 -4.00 -8.31 6.64
N VAL A 39 -2.88 -7.61 6.77
CA VAL A 39 -2.30 -6.79 5.69
C VAL A 39 -1.98 -7.67 4.48
N GLY A 40 -1.39 -8.84 4.70
CA GLY A 40 -1.09 -9.77 3.62
C GLY A 40 -2.33 -10.30 2.91
N GLU A 41 -3.42 -10.53 3.65
CA GLU A 41 -4.69 -10.95 3.06
C GLU A 41 -5.28 -9.87 2.16
N VAL A 42 -5.29 -8.62 2.63
CA VAL A 42 -5.78 -7.47 1.84
C VAL A 42 -4.89 -7.27 0.60
N TYR A 43 -3.58 -7.37 0.77
CA TYR A 43 -2.64 -7.25 -0.34
C TYR A 43 -2.96 -8.27 -1.43
N ARG A 44 -3.16 -9.54 -1.08
CA ARG A 44 -3.48 -10.59 -2.04
C ARG A 44 -4.82 -10.36 -2.73
N LYS A 45 -5.81 -9.83 -2.01
CA LYS A 45 -7.12 -9.52 -2.59
C LYS A 45 -7.05 -8.39 -3.60
N VAL A 46 -6.22 -7.39 -3.35
CA VAL A 46 -6.13 -6.19 -4.19
C VAL A 46 -5.14 -6.38 -5.34
N LEU A 47 -3.94 -6.90 -5.06
CA LEU A 47 -2.86 -7.00 -6.03
C LEU A 47 -2.65 -8.43 -6.55
N GLY A 48 -3.31 -9.42 -5.95
CA GLY A 48 -3.17 -10.81 -6.36
C GLY A 48 -1.75 -11.32 -6.17
N ARG A 49 -1.16 -11.86 -7.22
CA ARG A 49 0.22 -12.38 -7.22
C ARG A 49 1.24 -11.39 -7.77
N HIS A 50 0.82 -10.16 -7.99
CA HIS A 50 1.71 -9.11 -8.45
C HIS A 50 2.48 -8.51 -7.27
N PHE A 51 3.81 -8.55 -7.33
CA PHE A 51 4.67 -8.06 -6.26
C PHE A 51 5.58 -6.95 -6.81
N PRO A 52 5.12 -5.70 -6.85
CA PRO A 52 5.97 -4.58 -7.26
C PRO A 52 7.09 -4.34 -6.25
N ALA A 53 8.10 -3.58 -6.65
CA ALA A 53 9.14 -3.15 -5.72
C ALA A 53 8.49 -2.43 -4.54
N MET A 54 8.92 -2.73 -3.32
CA MET A 54 8.31 -2.18 -2.12
C MET A 54 9.36 -1.70 -1.14
N THR A 55 9.12 -0.54 -0.54
CA THR A 55 9.88 -0.03 0.59
C THR A 55 8.90 0.25 1.72
N MET A 56 9.29 -0.10 2.94
CA MET A 56 8.51 0.22 4.13
C MET A 56 9.37 0.96 5.11
N VAL A 57 8.88 2.10 5.60
CA VAL A 57 9.59 2.92 6.59
C VAL A 57 8.68 3.26 7.76
N VAL A 58 9.26 3.31 8.94
CA VAL A 58 8.57 3.76 10.14
C VAL A 58 8.78 5.27 10.24
N VAL A 59 7.70 6.02 10.44
CA VAL A 59 7.72 7.47 10.53
C VAL A 59 7.16 7.94 11.87
N ALA A 60 7.49 9.16 12.27
CA ALA A 60 7.05 9.71 13.56
C ALA A 60 5.55 10.02 13.58
N GLY A 61 4.95 10.30 12.45
CA GLY A 61 3.53 10.59 12.32
C GLY A 61 3.15 10.83 10.86
N LEU A 62 1.85 10.86 10.61
CA LEU A 62 1.29 11.17 9.30
C LEU A 62 0.46 12.45 9.43
N VAL A 63 0.13 13.06 8.28
CA VAL A 63 -0.67 14.29 8.27
C VAL A 63 -2.02 14.10 8.95
N GLU A 64 -2.66 12.95 8.69
CA GLU A 64 -3.89 12.56 9.39
C GLU A 64 -3.53 11.95 10.75
N ASP A 65 -3.94 12.59 11.85
CA ASP A 65 -3.57 12.17 13.21
C ASP A 65 -4.00 10.74 13.53
N ASP A 66 -5.14 10.29 13.00
CA ASP A 66 -5.66 8.95 13.25
C ASP A 66 -5.16 7.89 12.27
N ALA A 67 -4.39 8.28 11.27
CA ALA A 67 -3.87 7.33 10.30
C ALA A 67 -2.69 6.55 10.88
N LEU A 68 -2.67 5.25 10.64
CA LEU A 68 -1.59 4.34 11.05
C LEU A 68 -0.66 3.97 9.89
N VAL A 69 -1.13 4.16 8.66
CA VAL A 69 -0.38 3.82 7.45
C VAL A 69 -0.70 4.78 6.33
N GLU A 70 0.30 5.09 5.52
CA GLU A 70 0.14 5.82 4.27
C GLU A 70 0.93 5.09 3.20
N ILE A 71 0.34 4.96 2.01
CA ILE A 71 0.95 4.22 0.90
C ILE A 71 1.00 5.12 -0.32
N GLU A 72 2.17 5.21 -0.94
CA GLU A 72 2.29 5.83 -2.25
C GLU A 72 2.63 4.77 -3.29
N ALA A 73 2.21 4.98 -4.51
CA ALA A 73 2.44 4.05 -5.60
C ALA A 73 2.90 4.78 -6.84
N THR A 74 3.73 4.10 -7.62
CA THR A 74 4.09 4.50 -8.97
C THR A 74 3.53 3.46 -9.93
N ALA A 75 2.80 3.90 -10.93
CA ALA A 75 2.22 3.04 -11.95
C ALA A 75 2.66 3.50 -13.34
N VAL A 76 2.84 2.53 -14.23
CA VAL A 76 3.15 2.78 -15.64
C VAL A 76 2.00 2.23 -16.47
N LEU A 77 1.36 3.10 -17.22
CA LEU A 77 0.15 2.78 -18.01
C LEU A 77 0.45 2.37 -19.47
#